data_de2c17028d939896ba7a1843c251d3e9
#
_entry.id   de2c17028d939896ba7a1843c251d3e9
#
_cell.length_a   1.000
_cell.length_b   1.000
_cell.length_c   1.000
_cell.angle_alpha   90.00
_cell.angle_beta   90.00
_cell.angle_gamma   90.00
#
_symmetry.space_group_name_H-M   'P 1'
#
loop_
_entity.id
_entity.type
_entity.pdbx_description
1 polymer ?
#
loop_
_entity_poly.entity_id
_entity_poly.type
_entity_poly.pdbx_seq_one_letter_code
_entity_poly.pdbx_strand_id
1 'polypeptide(L)'
;QAMRLAAGMDADREPHTAATALTREDDLPFVAPIVQASWADGLSFVAREKGGEPVLGICLAHDFCSLAVIPVETAPVRLLPSLELLTELEHEFIQKYGEPSRGEVVQLSLTGTIPGVPGYEMTRELELQSLAAARQRGYRFAMTICTHRVTAIQAERAGFTRLSSREYSTYEFEGQRVFASLANVHREAILFVKELT
;
A
#
# COMPACT_ATOMS: atom_id res chain seq x y z
N GLN A 1 -5.69 -8.11 16.04
CA GLN A 1 -6.82 -7.50 15.30
C GLN A 1 -6.35 -6.74 14.07
N ALA A 2 -5.41 -5.81 14.19
CA ALA A 2 -4.89 -5.03 13.06
C ALA A 2 -4.37 -5.93 11.92
N MET A 3 -3.61 -6.99 12.23
CA MET A 3 -3.12 -7.96 11.26
C MET A 3 -4.26 -8.67 10.51
N ARG A 4 -5.31 -9.10 11.23
CA ARG A 4 -6.49 -9.72 10.61
C ARG A 4 -7.27 -8.75 9.73
N LEU A 5 -7.33 -7.48 10.14
CA LEU A 5 -7.96 -6.44 9.34
C LEU A 5 -7.14 -6.18 8.06
N ALA A 6 -5.82 -6.04 8.17
CA ALA A 6 -4.94 -5.84 7.02
C ALA A 6 -5.07 -6.98 6.00
N ALA A 7 -4.91 -8.24 6.42
CA ALA A 7 -5.06 -9.41 5.56
C ALA A 7 -6.46 -9.52 4.94
N GLY A 8 -7.53 -9.16 5.69
CA GLY A 8 -8.88 -9.15 5.16
C GLY A 8 -9.12 -8.04 4.14
N MET A 9 -8.48 -6.90 4.31
CA MET A 9 -8.58 -5.80 3.35
C MET A 9 -7.83 -6.12 2.05
N ASP A 10 -6.65 -6.68 2.18
CA ASP A 10 -5.83 -7.07 1.04
C ASP A 10 -6.54 -8.16 0.22
N ALA A 11 -6.93 -9.27 0.83
CA ALA A 11 -7.57 -10.38 0.14
C ALA A 11 -8.97 -10.05 -0.44
N ASP A 12 -9.79 -9.23 0.25
CA ASP A 12 -11.19 -9.04 -0.11
C ASP A 12 -11.42 -7.77 -0.97
N ARG A 13 -10.49 -6.81 -0.98
CA ARG A 13 -10.73 -5.48 -1.56
C ARG A 13 -9.60 -4.94 -2.42
N GLU A 14 -8.44 -5.53 -2.34
CA GLU A 14 -7.33 -5.15 -3.20
C GLU A 14 -7.60 -5.66 -4.63
N PRO A 15 -7.58 -4.79 -5.65
CA PRO A 15 -7.93 -5.19 -7.02
C PRO A 15 -7.04 -6.31 -7.58
N HIS A 16 -5.75 -6.29 -7.29
CA HIS A 16 -4.80 -7.29 -7.79
C HIS A 16 -5.10 -8.69 -7.22
N THR A 17 -5.40 -8.80 -5.92
CA THR A 17 -5.77 -10.06 -5.28
C THR A 17 -7.05 -10.63 -5.87
N ALA A 18 -8.03 -9.77 -6.16
CA ALA A 18 -9.26 -10.17 -6.84
C ALA A 18 -8.98 -10.66 -8.28
N ALA A 19 -8.11 -9.98 -9.04
CA ALA A 19 -7.77 -10.36 -10.41
C ALA A 19 -6.98 -11.67 -10.50
N THR A 20 -6.11 -11.94 -9.53
CA THR A 20 -5.28 -13.15 -9.46
C THR A 20 -5.93 -14.29 -8.69
N ALA A 21 -7.14 -14.09 -8.15
CA ALA A 21 -7.86 -15.02 -7.30
C ALA A 21 -7.01 -15.52 -6.10
N LEU A 22 -6.20 -14.62 -5.53
CA LEU A 22 -5.43 -14.88 -4.32
C LEU A 22 -6.39 -15.04 -3.14
N THR A 23 -6.20 -16.09 -2.35
CA THR A 23 -7.04 -16.32 -1.17
C THR A 23 -6.41 -15.70 0.07
N ARG A 24 -7.24 -15.42 1.09
CA ARG A 24 -6.75 -14.92 2.37
C ARG A 24 -5.73 -15.86 3.05
N GLU A 25 -5.87 -17.16 2.85
CA GLU A 25 -4.96 -18.18 3.40
C GLU A 25 -3.60 -18.12 2.70
N ASP A 26 -3.59 -17.89 1.39
CA ASP A 26 -2.37 -17.71 0.60
C ASP A 26 -1.66 -16.40 0.93
N ASP A 27 -2.42 -15.33 1.18
CA ASP A 27 -1.93 -13.98 1.37
C ASP A 27 -1.38 -13.73 2.80
N LEU A 28 -2.02 -14.30 3.82
CA LEU A 28 -1.67 -14.05 5.22
C LEU A 28 -0.19 -14.27 5.57
N PRO A 29 0.49 -15.34 5.11
CA PRO A 29 1.92 -15.52 5.37
C PRO A 29 2.80 -14.41 4.80
N PHE A 30 2.35 -13.76 3.71
CA PHE A 30 3.06 -12.67 3.06
C PHE A 30 2.76 -11.32 3.73
N VAL A 31 1.51 -11.04 4.04
CA VAL A 31 1.08 -9.78 4.69
C VAL A 31 1.59 -9.68 6.14
N ALA A 32 1.69 -10.79 6.86
CA ALA A 32 2.10 -10.78 8.26
C ALA A 32 3.49 -10.14 8.51
N PRO A 33 4.55 -10.47 7.76
CA PRO A 33 5.85 -9.79 7.87
C PRO A 33 5.77 -8.29 7.56
N ILE A 34 4.96 -7.89 6.56
CA ILE A 34 4.75 -6.47 6.20
C ILE A 34 4.16 -5.72 7.39
N VAL A 35 3.11 -6.27 8.01
CA VAL A 35 2.47 -5.67 9.19
C VAL A 35 3.46 -5.57 10.35
N GLN A 36 4.29 -6.59 10.58
CA GLN A 36 5.29 -6.59 11.65
C GLN A 36 6.37 -5.54 11.42
N ALA A 37 6.93 -5.43 10.21
CA ALA A 37 7.90 -4.40 9.84
C ALA A 37 7.30 -3.01 10.00
N SER A 38 6.11 -2.77 9.46
CA SER A 38 5.39 -1.51 9.55
C SER A 38 5.10 -1.09 11.00
N TRP A 39 4.90 -2.07 11.89
CA TRP A 39 4.70 -1.82 13.32
C TRP A 39 5.99 -1.43 14.02
N ALA A 40 7.08 -2.11 13.70
CA ALA A 40 8.40 -1.85 14.28
C ALA A 40 8.90 -0.44 13.95
N ASP A 41 8.59 0.07 12.77
CA ASP A 41 8.96 1.44 12.37
C ASP A 41 8.14 2.52 13.10
N GLY A 42 6.99 2.16 13.71
CA GLY A 42 6.17 3.07 14.50
C GLY A 42 5.59 4.24 13.70
N LEU A 43 5.33 4.03 12.40
CA LEU A 43 4.75 5.00 11.46
C LEU A 43 3.29 4.65 11.11
N SER A 44 2.83 3.47 11.55
CA SER A 44 1.48 2.97 11.32
C SER A 44 0.50 3.41 12.41
N PHE A 45 -0.74 3.65 12.00
CA PHE A 45 -1.80 4.07 12.91
C PHE A 45 -3.05 3.21 12.76
N VAL A 46 -3.80 3.07 13.85
CA VAL A 46 -5.09 2.37 13.88
C VAL A 46 -6.16 3.25 14.52
N ALA A 47 -7.36 3.22 13.95
CA ALA A 47 -8.56 3.77 14.57
C ALA A 47 -9.26 2.67 15.36
N ARG A 48 -9.72 3.00 16.56
CA ARG A 48 -10.44 2.09 17.46
C ARG A 48 -11.70 2.74 17.99
N GLU A 49 -12.67 1.92 18.36
CA GLU A 49 -13.83 2.40 19.10
C GLU A 49 -13.43 2.88 20.51
N LYS A 50 -14.23 3.78 21.10
CA LYS A 50 -14.03 4.18 22.51
C LYS A 50 -14.11 2.94 23.40
N GLY A 51 -13.02 2.67 24.14
CA GLY A 51 -12.90 1.44 24.93
C GLY A 51 -11.84 0.47 24.39
N GLY A 52 -11.28 0.73 23.18
CA GLY A 52 -10.11 0.03 22.66
C GLY A 52 -10.39 -1.08 21.66
N GLU A 53 -11.59 -1.58 21.54
CA GLU A 53 -12.01 -2.60 20.57
C GLU A 53 -13.42 -2.34 20.05
N PRO A 54 -13.74 -2.68 18.78
CA PRO A 54 -12.86 -3.25 17.75
C PRO A 54 -11.93 -2.23 17.08
N VAL A 55 -10.94 -2.71 16.33
CA VAL A 55 -10.18 -1.88 15.36
C VAL A 55 -11.09 -1.58 14.17
N LEU A 56 -11.30 -0.30 13.90
CA LEU A 56 -12.22 0.19 12.87
C LEU A 56 -11.52 0.51 11.55
N GLY A 57 -10.25 0.92 11.63
CA GLY A 57 -9.44 1.28 10.48
C GLY A 57 -7.95 1.18 10.77
N ILE A 58 -7.16 1.14 9.70
CA ILE A 58 -5.70 0.99 9.74
C ILE A 58 -5.07 1.81 8.61
N CYS A 59 -3.91 2.39 8.89
CA CYS A 59 -2.93 2.83 7.91
C CYS A 59 -1.60 2.17 8.25
N LEU A 60 -1.11 1.30 7.38
CA LEU A 60 0.22 0.71 7.47
C LEU A 60 1.20 1.61 6.72
N ALA A 61 2.18 2.10 7.47
CA ALA A 61 3.27 2.89 6.94
C ALA A 61 4.59 2.38 7.52
N HIS A 62 5.61 2.32 6.69
CA HIS A 62 6.92 1.82 7.07
C HIS A 62 8.02 2.62 6.36
N ASP A 63 9.22 2.49 6.85
CA ASP A 63 10.41 2.93 6.12
C ASP A 63 10.56 2.11 4.84
N PHE A 64 10.83 2.75 3.71
CA PHE A 64 11.00 2.08 2.42
C PHE A 64 11.98 0.91 2.49
N CYS A 65 13.09 1.08 3.23
CA CYS A 65 14.12 0.05 3.39
C CYS A 65 13.69 -1.12 4.31
N SER A 66 12.56 -1.02 5.02
CA SER A 66 12.16 -2.07 5.98
C SER A 66 11.59 -3.31 5.32
N LEU A 67 11.02 -3.21 4.12
CA LEU A 67 10.44 -4.37 3.39
C LEU A 67 11.43 -5.07 2.45
N ALA A 68 12.59 -4.49 2.20
CA ALA A 68 13.63 -5.11 1.35
C ALA A 68 14.08 -6.52 1.83
N VAL A 69 13.61 -6.95 3.01
CA VAL A 69 13.99 -8.23 3.65
C VAL A 69 12.95 -9.34 3.42
N ILE A 70 11.80 -9.05 2.78
CA ILE A 70 10.77 -10.09 2.54
C ILE A 70 11.19 -10.94 1.33
N PRO A 71 11.44 -12.25 1.51
CA PRO A 71 11.87 -13.11 0.41
C PRO A 71 10.75 -13.27 -0.62
N VAL A 72 10.92 -12.70 -1.80
CA VAL A 72 9.96 -12.82 -2.92
C VAL A 72 9.80 -14.29 -3.34
N GLU A 73 10.85 -15.09 -3.15
CA GLU A 73 10.86 -16.53 -3.48
C GLU A 73 9.84 -17.36 -2.67
N THR A 74 9.37 -16.82 -1.54
CA THR A 74 8.34 -17.46 -0.71
C THR A 74 6.94 -16.98 -1.03
N ALA A 75 6.80 -16.02 -1.95
CA ALA A 75 5.51 -15.47 -2.32
C ALA A 75 4.66 -16.50 -3.08
N PRO A 76 3.35 -16.55 -2.85
CA PRO A 76 2.44 -17.34 -3.67
C PRO A 76 2.55 -16.95 -5.14
N VAL A 77 2.54 -17.92 -6.06
CA VAL A 77 2.65 -17.66 -7.50
C VAL A 77 1.61 -16.64 -7.99
N ARG A 78 0.42 -16.67 -7.41
CA ARG A 78 -0.67 -15.72 -7.74
C ARG A 78 -0.38 -14.29 -7.32
N LEU A 79 0.56 -14.06 -6.39
CA LEU A 79 0.97 -12.73 -5.95
C LEU A 79 2.08 -12.14 -6.85
N LEU A 80 2.85 -12.97 -7.55
CA LEU A 80 4.01 -12.55 -8.34
C LEU A 80 3.70 -11.42 -9.35
N PRO A 81 2.58 -11.44 -10.10
CA PRO A 81 2.26 -10.34 -11.01
C PRO A 81 2.10 -8.99 -10.30
N SER A 82 1.51 -9.01 -9.09
CA SER A 82 1.34 -7.81 -8.28
C SER A 82 2.68 -7.29 -7.78
N LEU A 83 3.53 -8.19 -7.28
CA LEU A 83 4.86 -7.81 -6.78
C LEU A 83 5.74 -7.23 -7.88
N GLU A 84 5.73 -7.82 -9.08
CA GLU A 84 6.48 -7.31 -10.21
C GLU A 84 6.02 -5.90 -10.60
N LEU A 85 4.68 -5.69 -10.74
CA LEU A 85 4.13 -4.38 -11.05
C LEU A 85 4.50 -3.33 -10.00
N LEU A 86 4.39 -3.67 -8.71
CA LEU A 86 4.75 -2.76 -7.62
C LEU A 86 6.24 -2.43 -7.65
N THR A 87 7.10 -3.43 -7.83
CA THR A 87 8.56 -3.27 -7.93
C THR A 87 8.96 -2.38 -9.12
N GLU A 88 8.31 -2.55 -10.28
CA GLU A 88 8.54 -1.66 -11.42
C GLU A 88 8.23 -0.19 -11.10
N LEU A 89 7.13 0.07 -10.37
CA LEU A 89 6.77 1.42 -9.97
C LEU A 89 7.74 1.98 -8.90
N GLU A 90 8.20 1.16 -7.98
CA GLU A 90 9.24 1.56 -7.01
C GLU A 90 10.57 1.88 -7.70
N HIS A 91 10.96 1.15 -8.72
CA HIS A 91 12.12 1.47 -9.55
C HIS A 91 12.02 2.84 -10.22
N GLU A 92 10.84 3.29 -10.64
CA GLU A 92 10.65 4.65 -11.19
C GLU A 92 10.95 5.74 -10.14
N PHE A 93 10.65 5.47 -8.86
CA PHE A 93 11.07 6.36 -7.76
C PHE A 93 12.58 6.40 -7.64
N ILE A 94 13.23 5.23 -7.59
CA ILE A 94 14.69 5.10 -7.46
C ILE A 94 15.42 5.76 -8.63
N GLN A 95 14.94 5.57 -9.85
CA GLN A 95 15.52 6.20 -11.05
C GLN A 95 15.47 7.73 -10.98
N LYS A 96 14.40 8.30 -10.41
CA LYS A 96 14.24 9.75 -10.34
C LYS A 96 14.96 10.40 -9.16
N TYR A 97 14.94 9.77 -7.99
CA TYR A 97 15.40 10.38 -6.74
C TYR A 97 16.67 9.74 -6.16
N GLY A 98 17.12 8.62 -6.73
CA GLY A 98 18.22 7.80 -6.21
C GLY A 98 17.73 6.73 -5.23
N GLU A 99 18.61 5.81 -4.87
CA GLU A 99 18.35 4.76 -3.89
C GLU A 99 18.13 5.37 -2.50
N PRO A 100 16.97 5.17 -1.86
CA PRO A 100 16.69 5.78 -0.57
C PRO A 100 17.55 5.17 0.55
N SER A 101 17.98 6.03 1.46
CA SER A 101 18.55 5.62 2.73
C SER A 101 17.44 5.43 3.78
N ARG A 102 17.72 4.61 4.80
CA ARG A 102 16.80 4.45 5.94
C ARG A 102 16.51 5.82 6.59
N GLY A 103 15.23 6.11 6.86
CA GLY A 103 14.78 7.39 7.41
C GLY A 103 14.52 8.46 6.35
N GLU A 104 14.66 8.16 5.05
CA GLU A 104 14.48 9.14 3.99
C GLU A 104 13.08 9.08 3.35
N VAL A 105 12.53 7.88 3.14
CA VAL A 105 11.24 7.66 2.48
C VAL A 105 10.32 6.83 3.34
N VAL A 106 9.14 7.36 3.66
CA VAL A 106 8.04 6.57 4.24
C VAL A 106 7.13 6.08 3.13
N GLN A 107 6.81 4.79 3.15
CA GLN A 107 5.85 4.17 2.24
C GLN A 107 4.54 3.88 2.98
N LEU A 108 3.41 4.41 2.47
CA LEU A 108 2.08 4.04 2.91
C LEU A 108 1.63 2.85 2.05
N SER A 109 1.58 1.66 2.63
CA SER A 109 1.37 0.41 1.89
C SER A 109 -0.08 -0.09 1.91
N LEU A 110 -0.80 0.17 2.99
CA LEU A 110 -2.19 -0.27 3.11
C LEU A 110 -2.98 0.69 3.98
N THR A 111 -4.11 1.19 3.46
CA THR A 111 -5.03 2.03 4.23
C THR A 111 -6.47 1.57 4.00
N GLY A 112 -7.25 1.46 5.08
CA GLY A 112 -8.67 1.15 4.95
C GLY A 112 -9.38 0.95 6.28
N THR A 113 -10.68 0.61 6.19
CA THR A 113 -11.60 0.47 7.31
C THR A 113 -12.40 -0.82 7.23
N ILE A 114 -13.00 -1.24 8.36
CA ILE A 114 -14.02 -2.29 8.34
C ILE A 114 -15.26 -1.83 7.56
N PRO A 115 -16.09 -2.76 7.02
CA PRO A 115 -17.37 -2.42 6.43
C PRO A 115 -18.29 -1.68 7.39
N GLY A 116 -19.06 -0.72 6.87
CA GLY A 116 -20.11 -0.03 7.64
C GLY A 116 -19.66 1.21 8.44
N VAL A 117 -18.37 1.56 8.40
CA VAL A 117 -17.89 2.82 8.98
C VAL A 117 -17.60 3.86 7.89
N PRO A 118 -17.66 5.18 8.21
CA PRO A 118 -17.28 6.25 7.27
C PRO A 118 -15.80 6.14 6.91
N GLY A 119 -15.51 5.46 5.77
CA GLY A 119 -14.14 5.09 5.42
C GLY A 119 -13.24 6.28 5.08
N TYR A 120 -13.76 7.25 4.31
CA TYR A 120 -12.95 8.33 3.75
C TYR A 120 -12.30 9.22 4.82
N GLU A 121 -13.09 9.77 5.76
CA GLU A 121 -12.55 10.63 6.82
C GLU A 121 -11.59 9.88 7.73
N MET A 122 -11.91 8.64 8.07
CA MET A 122 -11.08 7.81 8.94
C MET A 122 -9.75 7.47 8.29
N THR A 123 -9.74 7.01 7.05
CA THR A 123 -8.50 6.69 6.34
C THR A 123 -7.64 7.94 6.14
N ARG A 124 -8.26 9.07 5.75
CA ARG A 124 -7.59 10.35 5.62
C ARG A 124 -6.90 10.78 6.92
N GLU A 125 -7.58 10.66 8.07
CA GLU A 125 -7.00 11.02 9.35
C GLU A 125 -5.82 10.10 9.71
N LEU A 126 -5.94 8.79 9.50
CA LEU A 126 -4.87 7.83 9.74
C LEU A 126 -3.63 8.12 8.87
N GLU A 127 -3.83 8.44 7.60
CA GLU A 127 -2.76 8.85 6.69
C GLU A 127 -2.08 10.14 7.14
N LEU A 128 -2.85 11.15 7.56
CA LEU A 128 -2.30 12.39 8.09
C LEU A 128 -1.45 12.17 9.34
N GLN A 129 -1.86 11.29 10.25
CA GLN A 129 -1.07 10.92 11.43
C GLN A 129 0.24 10.21 11.02
N SER A 130 0.19 9.30 10.06
CA SER A 130 1.38 8.64 9.53
C SER A 130 2.36 9.64 8.89
N LEU A 131 1.85 10.56 8.07
CA LEU A 131 2.66 11.61 7.44
C LEU A 131 3.24 12.59 8.48
N ALA A 132 2.47 12.96 9.49
CA ALA A 132 2.95 13.82 10.58
C ALA A 132 4.06 13.15 11.38
N ALA A 133 3.91 11.87 11.72
CA ALA A 133 4.93 11.10 12.42
C ALA A 133 6.22 10.96 11.58
N ALA A 134 6.10 10.71 10.27
CA ALA A 134 7.23 10.64 9.36
C ALA A 134 7.96 11.99 9.28
N ARG A 135 7.21 13.10 9.12
CA ARG A 135 7.78 14.45 9.12
C ARG A 135 8.54 14.78 10.41
N GLN A 136 7.96 14.48 11.57
CA GLN A 136 8.61 14.69 12.88
C GLN A 136 9.92 13.92 13.03
N ARG A 137 10.07 12.78 12.34
CA ARG A 137 11.27 11.95 12.33
C ARG A 137 12.26 12.31 11.23
N GLY A 138 11.98 13.34 10.43
CA GLY A 138 12.89 13.84 9.41
C GLY A 138 12.83 13.11 8.07
N TYR A 139 11.78 12.30 7.82
CA TYR A 139 11.58 11.72 6.50
C TYR A 139 11.37 12.83 5.46
N ARG A 140 12.08 12.71 4.36
CA ARG A 140 12.05 13.70 3.28
C ARG A 140 10.89 13.49 2.32
N PHE A 141 10.56 12.23 2.04
CA PHE A 141 9.50 11.85 1.11
C PHE A 141 8.50 10.90 1.75
N ALA A 142 7.27 10.98 1.27
CA ALA A 142 6.28 9.93 1.40
C ALA A 142 5.93 9.40 0.02
N MET A 143 5.76 8.08 -0.10
CA MET A 143 5.28 7.43 -1.32
C MET A 143 4.12 6.48 -1.03
N THR A 144 3.29 6.26 -2.03
CA THR A 144 2.23 5.23 -2.01
C THR A 144 1.95 4.77 -3.43
N ILE A 145 1.65 3.49 -3.59
CA ILE A 145 1.19 2.94 -4.87
C ILE A 145 -0.30 2.64 -4.73
N CYS A 146 -1.10 3.36 -5.50
CA CYS A 146 -2.55 3.23 -5.48
C CYS A 146 -2.99 2.30 -6.61
N THR A 147 -3.48 1.11 -6.27
CA THR A 147 -4.03 0.11 -7.18
C THR A 147 -5.51 0.31 -7.43
N HIS A 148 -6.19 1.05 -6.53
CA HIS A 148 -7.61 1.31 -6.55
C HIS A 148 -7.90 2.78 -6.88
N ARG A 149 -8.87 3.05 -7.78
CA ARG A 149 -9.23 4.42 -8.20
C ARG A 149 -9.56 5.36 -7.02
N VAL A 150 -10.22 4.86 -5.97
CA VAL A 150 -10.60 5.70 -4.82
C VAL A 150 -9.36 6.12 -4.04
N THR A 151 -8.40 5.21 -3.82
CA THR A 151 -7.15 5.54 -3.12
C THR A 151 -6.30 6.53 -3.92
N ALA A 152 -6.29 6.43 -5.26
CA ALA A 152 -5.64 7.41 -6.12
C ALA A 152 -6.22 8.82 -5.95
N ILE A 153 -7.55 8.96 -5.93
CA ILE A 153 -8.22 10.25 -5.67
C ILE A 153 -7.89 10.77 -4.26
N GLN A 154 -7.79 9.89 -3.28
CA GLN A 154 -7.41 10.27 -1.90
C GLN A 154 -5.97 10.78 -1.84
N ALA A 155 -5.03 10.10 -2.49
CA ALA A 155 -3.63 10.52 -2.57
C ALA A 155 -3.49 11.92 -3.20
N GLU A 156 -4.17 12.18 -4.33
CA GLU A 156 -4.19 13.51 -4.96
C GLU A 156 -4.71 14.59 -4.00
N ARG A 157 -5.84 14.32 -3.31
CA ARG A 157 -6.41 15.25 -2.33
C ARG A 157 -5.53 15.44 -1.09
N ALA A 158 -4.71 14.45 -0.74
CA ALA A 158 -3.71 14.56 0.32
C ALA A 158 -2.45 15.31 -0.12
N GLY A 159 -2.39 15.77 -1.37
CA GLY A 159 -1.29 16.56 -1.93
C GLY A 159 -0.11 15.73 -2.41
N PHE A 160 -0.33 14.46 -2.71
CA PHE A 160 0.64 13.65 -3.43
C PHE A 160 0.62 14.00 -4.92
N THR A 161 1.79 13.92 -5.55
CA THR A 161 1.97 14.14 -6.99
C THR A 161 2.21 12.80 -7.67
N ARG A 162 1.52 12.55 -8.77
CA ARG A 162 1.72 11.37 -9.61
C ARG A 162 3.13 11.38 -10.19
N LEU A 163 3.85 10.28 -10.01
CA LEU A 163 5.18 10.09 -10.57
C LEU A 163 5.15 9.18 -11.80
N SER A 164 4.56 8.02 -11.71
CA SER A 164 4.48 7.00 -12.77
C SER A 164 3.21 6.17 -12.63
N SER A 165 2.90 5.35 -13.65
CA SER A 165 1.79 4.41 -13.58
C SER A 165 1.94 3.24 -14.55
N ARG A 166 1.13 2.18 -14.34
CA ARG A 166 0.98 1.03 -15.22
C ARG A 166 -0.50 0.80 -15.51
N GLU A 167 -0.87 0.87 -16.79
CA GLU A 167 -2.25 0.63 -17.22
C GLU A 167 -2.58 -0.87 -17.18
N TYR A 168 -3.68 -1.26 -16.53
CA TYR A 168 -4.10 -2.65 -16.41
C TYR A 168 -4.49 -3.30 -17.74
N SER A 169 -4.95 -2.51 -18.72
CA SER A 169 -5.33 -3.00 -20.04
C SER A 169 -4.15 -3.52 -20.87
N THR A 170 -2.96 -3.02 -20.60
CA THR A 170 -1.74 -3.30 -21.40
C THR A 170 -0.66 -4.00 -20.59
N TYR A 171 -0.76 -4.04 -19.26
CA TYR A 171 0.22 -4.72 -18.41
C TYR A 171 0.25 -6.22 -18.68
N GLU A 172 1.43 -6.74 -18.93
CA GLU A 172 1.66 -8.17 -19.21
C GLU A 172 2.67 -8.74 -18.19
N PHE A 173 2.29 -9.85 -17.57
CA PHE A 173 3.17 -10.68 -16.76
C PHE A 173 3.33 -12.03 -17.46
N GLU A 174 4.57 -12.42 -17.78
CA GLU A 174 4.89 -13.63 -18.55
C GLU A 174 4.06 -13.77 -19.85
N GLY A 175 3.82 -12.64 -20.54
CA GLY A 175 3.05 -12.59 -21.79
C GLY A 175 1.52 -12.71 -21.61
N GLN A 176 1.01 -12.63 -20.37
CA GLN A 176 -0.42 -12.67 -20.05
C GLN A 176 -0.90 -11.35 -19.45
N ARG A 177 -2.05 -10.86 -19.91
CA ARG A 177 -2.69 -9.63 -19.37
C ARG A 177 -3.50 -9.91 -18.10
N VAL A 178 -2.79 -10.21 -17.02
CA VAL A 178 -3.37 -10.69 -15.77
C VAL A 178 -4.32 -9.70 -15.09
N PHE A 179 -4.16 -8.39 -15.33
CA PHE A 179 -4.98 -7.32 -14.76
C PHE A 179 -5.97 -6.70 -15.73
N ALA A 180 -6.14 -7.24 -16.95
CA ALA A 180 -7.03 -6.66 -17.96
C ALA A 180 -8.49 -6.52 -17.47
N SER A 181 -8.97 -7.43 -16.61
CA SER A 181 -10.32 -7.36 -16.02
C SER A 181 -10.55 -6.14 -15.13
N LEU A 182 -9.48 -5.55 -14.58
CA LEU A 182 -9.55 -4.37 -13.71
C LEU A 182 -9.71 -3.06 -14.50
N ALA A 183 -9.32 -3.05 -15.78
CA ALA A 183 -9.20 -1.83 -16.59
C ALA A 183 -10.49 -0.99 -16.66
N ASN A 184 -11.67 -1.63 -16.61
CA ASN A 184 -12.97 -0.96 -16.68
C ASN A 184 -13.35 -0.22 -15.38
N VAL A 185 -12.73 -0.58 -14.24
CA VAL A 185 -13.09 -0.04 -12.92
C VAL A 185 -11.97 0.81 -12.34
N HIS A 186 -10.73 0.32 -12.42
CA HIS A 186 -9.58 0.94 -11.74
C HIS A 186 -8.60 1.60 -12.70
N ARG A 187 -8.56 1.18 -13.95
CA ARG A 187 -7.73 1.63 -15.07
C ARG A 187 -6.24 1.33 -14.91
N GLU A 188 -5.60 1.73 -13.82
CA GLU A 188 -4.15 1.70 -13.67
C GLU A 188 -3.72 1.63 -12.20
N ALA A 189 -2.52 1.12 -11.93
CA ALA A 189 -1.80 1.35 -10.70
C ALA A 189 -0.96 2.61 -10.84
N ILE A 190 -0.92 3.46 -9.81
CA ILE A 190 -0.26 4.76 -9.86
C ILE A 190 0.68 4.91 -8.66
N LEU A 191 1.93 5.24 -8.95
CA LEU A 191 2.89 5.67 -7.94
C LEU A 191 2.72 7.17 -7.68
N PHE A 192 2.47 7.50 -6.44
CA PHE A 192 2.38 8.86 -5.93
C PHE A 192 3.53 9.17 -4.97
N VAL A 193 4.01 10.39 -5.02
CA VAL A 193 5.09 10.89 -4.15
C VAL A 193 4.73 12.25 -3.58
N LYS A 194 5.14 12.51 -2.34
CA LYS A 194 4.96 13.79 -1.65
C LYS A 194 6.24 14.16 -0.90
N GLU A 195 6.72 15.38 -1.07
CA GLU A 195 7.77 15.93 -0.20
C GLU A 195 7.19 16.31 1.16
N LEU A 196 7.91 15.96 2.24
CA LEU A 196 7.49 16.15 3.63
C LEU A 196 8.19 17.33 4.32
N THR A 197 8.51 18.37 3.56
CA THR A 197 9.14 19.61 4.08
C THR A 197 8.24 20.35 5.05
#